data_e55d921c6f74f190c48d6e4a3f03bd8e
#
_entry.id   e55d921c6f74f190c48d6e4a3f03bd8e
#
_cell.length_a   1.000
_cell.length_b   1.000
_cell.length_c   1.000
_cell.angle_alpha   90.00
_cell.angle_beta   90.00
_cell.angle_gamma   90.00
#
_symmetry.space_group_name_H-M   'P 1'
#
loop_
_entity.id
_entity.type
_entity.pdbx_description
1 polymer ?
#
loop_
_entity_poly.entity_id
_entity_poly.type
_entity_poly.pdbx_seq_one_letter_code
_entity_poly.pdbx_strand_id
1 'polypeptide(L)'
;MKLSYRDKSGKTIAVRAGCTYKEAMRVLGIETSCDETGVAIYDGELGLMAHALYSQAHIHAEYGGVVPEIASRDHVRKLVPLLDECMDKAGCARSDIDGVAYTSGPGLVGALLVGASAGRAIALALDVPAVAVHHMEGHLLAPLLEPDPPQFPFVALLVSGGHSMLVEVREFGVYHVLGETLDDAAGEAFDKTAKLLGLGYPGGPVLARAAETGDPDKFRFPRPMTDRPGLEFSFSGLKTHTRNLWKKHSGDENAQADIAAGFQKAVVDTMVIKCRRAMQQTRCRQLIIAGGVGANLELRETLSRAGDKYGWSVSYPRIAFCTDNGAMIAFAGYNRLLSGASEPNIIRARPRWPLHELMTPGAPQ
;
A
#
# COMPACT_ATOMS: atom_id res chain seq x y z
N MET A 1 -5.59 -28.46 23.88
CA MET A 1 -7.05 -28.40 23.66
C MET A 1 -7.23 -27.45 22.46
N LYS A 2 -7.78 -27.91 21.34
CA LYS A 2 -8.05 -27.05 20.20
C LYS A 2 -9.38 -26.36 20.46
N LEU A 3 -9.36 -25.04 20.62
CA LEU A 3 -10.56 -24.23 20.62
C LEU A 3 -10.83 -23.83 19.15
N SER A 4 -12.01 -24.13 18.67
CA SER A 4 -12.46 -23.73 17.34
C SER A 4 -13.53 -22.65 17.47
N TYR A 5 -13.34 -21.54 16.80
CA TYR A 5 -14.29 -20.46 16.70
C TYR A 5 -14.95 -20.46 15.32
N ARG A 6 -16.24 -20.12 15.24
CA ARG A 6 -16.94 -19.90 13.98
C ARG A 6 -17.16 -18.39 13.80
N ASP A 7 -16.66 -17.85 12.71
CA ASP A 7 -16.97 -16.48 12.33
C ASP A 7 -18.46 -16.31 11.95
N LYS A 8 -18.91 -15.08 11.76
CA LYS A 8 -20.29 -14.77 11.36
C LYS A 8 -20.71 -15.40 10.02
N SER A 9 -19.74 -15.95 9.25
CA SER A 9 -19.96 -16.70 8.01
C SER A 9 -20.05 -18.23 8.23
N GLY A 10 -19.87 -18.72 9.47
CA GLY A 10 -19.92 -20.15 9.82
C GLY A 10 -18.60 -20.91 9.62
N LYS A 11 -17.50 -20.24 9.29
CA LYS A 11 -16.17 -20.83 9.11
C LYS A 11 -15.47 -21.04 10.46
N THR A 12 -14.92 -22.23 10.67
CA THR A 12 -14.20 -22.60 11.89
C THR A 12 -12.73 -22.15 11.80
N ILE A 13 -12.30 -21.26 12.68
CA ILE A 13 -10.90 -20.86 12.86
C ILE A 13 -10.33 -21.63 14.05
N ALA A 14 -9.26 -22.39 13.84
CA ALA A 14 -8.62 -23.19 14.89
C ALA A 14 -7.60 -22.33 15.65
N VAL A 15 -7.77 -22.14 16.96
CA VAL A 15 -6.82 -21.44 17.85
C VAL A 15 -6.01 -22.46 18.64
N ARG A 16 -4.69 -22.33 18.64
CA ARG A 16 -3.79 -23.15 19.48
C ARG A 16 -3.85 -22.67 20.95
N ALA A 17 -3.99 -23.62 21.87
CA ALA A 17 -3.98 -23.35 23.30
C ALA A 17 -2.62 -22.76 23.74
N GLY A 18 -2.65 -21.54 24.31
CA GLY A 18 -1.50 -20.87 24.91
C GLY A 18 -1.66 -19.37 25.10
N CYS A 19 -2.37 -18.67 24.22
CA CYS A 19 -2.73 -17.27 24.35
C CYS A 19 -4.16 -17.09 23.84
N THR A 20 -5.11 -16.90 24.74
CA THR A 20 -6.47 -16.47 24.41
C THR A 20 -6.45 -14.96 24.17
N TYR A 21 -6.12 -14.52 22.95
CA TYR A 21 -6.39 -13.14 22.57
C TYR A 21 -7.92 -12.98 22.49
N LYS A 22 -8.45 -11.96 23.16
CA LYS A 22 -9.86 -11.61 23.13
C LYS A 22 -10.21 -11.06 21.73
N GLU A 23 -11.36 -11.39 21.19
CA GLU A 23 -11.89 -10.75 19.96
C GLU A 23 -12.00 -9.23 20.11
N ALA A 24 -12.29 -8.73 21.31
CA ALA A 24 -12.32 -7.31 21.71
C ALA A 24 -10.92 -6.71 21.96
N MET A 25 -9.90 -7.08 21.20
CA MET A 25 -8.54 -6.57 21.37
C MET A 25 -8.35 -5.24 20.64
N ARG A 26 -7.76 -4.25 21.33
CA ARG A 26 -7.38 -2.96 20.73
C ARG A 26 -5.90 -2.95 20.35
N VAL A 27 -5.63 -2.70 19.08
CA VAL A 27 -4.29 -2.69 18.53
C VAL A 27 -3.92 -1.29 18.05
N LEU A 28 -2.80 -0.80 18.59
CA LEU A 28 -2.15 0.41 18.11
C LEU A 28 -1.27 0.06 16.90
N GLY A 29 -1.53 0.68 15.75
CA GLY A 29 -0.74 0.54 14.52
C GLY A 29 0.15 1.75 14.28
N ILE A 30 1.41 1.50 13.91
CA ILE A 30 2.42 2.52 13.62
C ILE A 30 3.01 2.27 12.24
N GLU A 31 2.86 3.26 11.34
CA GLU A 31 3.46 3.28 10.01
C GLU A 31 4.50 4.39 9.90
N THR A 32 5.72 4.02 9.50
CA THR A 32 6.83 4.96 9.27
C THR A 32 7.78 4.49 8.17
N SER A 33 7.31 3.70 7.20
CA SER A 33 8.22 3.02 6.26
C SER A 33 8.87 3.96 5.21
N CYS A 34 8.26 5.12 4.93
CA CYS A 34 8.74 6.04 3.89
C CYS A 34 8.68 7.49 4.36
N ASP A 35 7.73 8.28 3.89
CA ASP A 35 7.59 9.71 4.17
C ASP A 35 6.22 10.08 4.78
N GLU A 36 5.39 9.11 5.12
CA GLU A 36 4.19 9.26 5.93
C GLU A 36 4.41 8.71 7.34
N THR A 37 4.06 9.52 8.35
CA THR A 37 3.94 9.03 9.73
C THR A 37 2.47 8.76 10.02
N GLY A 38 2.11 7.50 10.17
CA GLY A 38 0.73 7.08 10.41
C GLY A 38 0.56 6.37 11.75
N VAL A 39 -0.50 6.72 12.47
CA VAL A 39 -0.90 6.06 13.72
C VAL A 39 -2.39 5.76 13.66
N ALA A 40 -2.80 4.60 14.16
CA ALA A 40 -4.22 4.25 14.26
C ALA A 40 -4.48 3.30 15.43
N ILE A 41 -5.74 3.28 15.87
CA ILE A 41 -6.26 2.32 16.85
C ILE A 41 -7.39 1.55 16.20
N TYR A 42 -7.22 0.24 16.14
CA TYR A 42 -8.22 -0.71 15.65
C TYR A 42 -8.71 -1.58 16.79
N ASP A 43 -10.02 -1.68 16.94
CA ASP A 43 -10.70 -2.51 17.93
C ASP A 43 -11.42 -3.65 17.20
N GLY A 44 -11.30 -4.88 17.69
CA GLY A 44 -11.88 -6.05 17.04
C GLY A 44 -13.41 -6.05 16.95
N GLU A 45 -14.10 -5.34 17.85
CA GLU A 45 -15.56 -5.22 17.86
C GLU A 45 -16.06 -3.93 17.21
N LEU A 46 -15.37 -2.81 17.46
CA LEU A 46 -15.78 -1.48 17.01
C LEU A 46 -15.18 -1.10 15.64
N GLY A 47 -14.19 -1.86 15.16
CA GLY A 47 -13.44 -1.54 13.94
C GLY A 47 -12.40 -0.44 14.15
N LEU A 48 -12.16 0.37 13.12
CA LEU A 48 -11.22 1.48 13.18
C LEU A 48 -11.78 2.60 14.07
N MET A 49 -11.20 2.78 15.25
CA MET A 49 -11.62 3.80 16.21
C MET A 49 -11.11 5.20 15.85
N ALA A 50 -9.83 5.30 15.52
CA ALA A 50 -9.19 6.55 15.10
C ALA A 50 -7.97 6.31 14.25
N HIS A 51 -7.62 7.29 13.44
CA HIS A 51 -6.33 7.36 12.77
C HIS A 51 -5.83 8.81 12.67
N ALA A 52 -4.51 8.98 12.69
CA ALA A 52 -3.82 10.23 12.48
C ALA A 52 -2.71 10.01 11.47
N LEU A 53 -2.52 10.95 10.55
CA LEU A 53 -1.57 10.86 9.46
C LEU A 53 -0.88 12.21 9.25
N TYR A 54 0.43 12.18 9.10
CA TYR A 54 1.22 13.32 8.71
C TYR A 54 2.11 12.94 7.52
N SER A 55 2.03 13.72 6.42
CA SER A 55 2.86 13.53 5.24
C SER A 55 3.98 14.56 5.17
N GLN A 56 5.17 14.09 4.84
CA GLN A 56 6.38 14.88 4.66
C GLN A 56 6.56 15.36 3.21
N ALA A 57 5.58 15.11 2.33
CA ALA A 57 5.68 15.41 0.90
C ALA A 57 6.15 16.85 0.62
N HIS A 58 5.68 17.83 1.42
CA HIS A 58 6.09 19.24 1.29
C HIS A 58 7.57 19.48 1.61
N ILE A 59 8.17 18.72 2.55
CA ILE A 59 9.59 18.81 2.89
C ILE A 59 10.42 18.23 1.75
N HIS A 60 10.00 17.10 1.21
CA HIS A 60 10.72 16.38 0.16
C HIS A 60 10.57 17.02 -1.23
N ALA A 61 9.55 17.86 -1.43
CA ALA A 61 9.34 18.58 -2.69
C ALA A 61 10.53 19.44 -3.09
N GLU A 62 11.22 20.06 -2.13
CA GLU A 62 12.42 20.88 -2.36
C GLU A 62 13.59 20.06 -2.96
N TYR A 63 13.62 18.75 -2.65
CA TYR A 63 14.66 17.84 -3.14
C TYR A 63 14.22 17.06 -4.39
N GLY A 64 12.94 17.17 -4.76
CA GLY A 64 12.36 16.46 -5.89
C GLY A 64 12.28 14.95 -5.70
N GLY A 65 12.09 14.50 -4.45
CA GLY A 65 11.94 13.11 -4.02
C GLY A 65 12.35 12.90 -2.58
N VAL A 66 12.01 11.74 -2.02
CA VAL A 66 12.25 11.41 -0.61
C VAL A 66 13.74 11.36 -0.28
N VAL A 67 14.15 12.06 0.78
CA VAL A 67 15.50 12.02 1.35
C VAL A 67 15.45 11.19 2.64
N PRO A 68 16.03 9.97 2.66
CA PRO A 68 15.83 9.00 3.75
C PRO A 68 16.20 9.51 5.15
N GLU A 69 17.27 10.30 5.26
CA GLU A 69 17.71 10.83 6.55
C GLU A 69 16.76 11.90 7.08
N ILE A 70 16.25 12.77 6.20
CA ILE A 70 15.26 13.78 6.57
C ILE A 70 13.97 13.09 7.02
N ALA A 71 13.52 12.07 6.27
CA ALA A 71 12.33 11.29 6.63
C ALA A 71 12.45 10.69 8.02
N SER A 72 13.57 10.02 8.31
CA SER A 72 13.81 9.40 9.62
C SER A 72 13.77 10.40 10.77
N ARG A 73 14.40 11.56 10.61
CA ARG A 73 14.42 12.62 11.62
C ARG A 73 13.06 13.23 11.87
N ASP A 74 12.26 13.38 10.83
CA ASP A 74 10.93 13.96 10.97
C ASP A 74 9.95 12.98 11.60
N HIS A 75 10.04 11.67 11.30
CA HIS A 75 9.28 10.64 12.02
C HIS A 75 9.49 10.71 13.55
N VAL A 76 10.74 10.89 14.01
CA VAL A 76 11.05 11.05 15.45
C VAL A 76 10.29 12.23 16.06
N ARG A 77 10.14 13.33 15.32
CA ARG A 77 9.46 14.54 15.79
C ARG A 77 7.94 14.40 15.79
N LYS A 78 7.40 13.66 14.80
CA LYS A 78 5.96 13.62 14.53
C LYS A 78 5.24 12.47 15.23
N LEU A 79 5.94 11.37 15.51
CA LEU A 79 5.28 10.15 15.99
C LEU A 79 4.56 10.33 17.33
N VAL A 80 5.21 10.95 18.33
CA VAL A 80 4.60 11.13 19.66
C VAL A 80 3.39 12.06 19.61
N PRO A 81 3.46 13.24 19.00
CA PRO A 81 2.25 14.09 18.81
C PRO A 81 1.09 13.39 18.11
N LEU A 82 1.39 12.57 17.07
CA LEU A 82 0.35 11.81 16.36
C LEU A 82 -0.23 10.67 17.21
N LEU A 83 0.56 10.05 18.07
CA LEU A 83 0.09 9.07 19.05
C LEU A 83 -0.92 9.71 20.00
N ASP A 84 -0.58 10.85 20.60
CA ASP A 84 -1.47 11.55 21.52
C ASP A 84 -2.75 12.00 20.81
N GLU A 85 -2.65 12.58 19.61
CA GLU A 85 -3.81 12.96 18.78
C GLU A 85 -4.71 11.74 18.48
N CYS A 86 -4.13 10.60 18.14
CA CYS A 86 -4.88 9.39 17.82
C CYS A 86 -5.60 8.82 19.05
N MET A 87 -4.93 8.81 20.22
CA MET A 87 -5.52 8.39 21.49
C MET A 87 -6.68 9.27 21.90
N ASP A 88 -6.53 10.61 21.79
CA ASP A 88 -7.57 11.59 22.10
C ASP A 88 -8.80 11.40 21.19
N LYS A 89 -8.58 11.23 19.87
CA LYS A 89 -9.65 10.95 18.90
C LYS A 89 -10.38 9.64 19.16
N ALA A 90 -9.65 8.61 19.60
CA ALA A 90 -10.26 7.32 19.96
C ALA A 90 -11.00 7.36 21.29
N GLY A 91 -10.75 8.37 22.13
CA GLY A 91 -11.30 8.42 23.48
C GLY A 91 -10.83 7.27 24.37
N CYS A 92 -9.61 6.74 24.12
CA CYS A 92 -9.07 5.62 24.89
C CYS A 92 -7.83 5.99 25.71
N ALA A 93 -7.72 5.37 26.89
CA ALA A 93 -6.53 5.48 27.72
C ALA A 93 -5.40 4.54 27.19
N ARG A 94 -4.14 4.83 27.55
CA ARG A 94 -3.01 3.96 27.17
C ARG A 94 -3.16 2.54 27.69
N SER A 95 -3.80 2.37 28.85
CA SER A 95 -4.10 1.07 29.46
C SER A 95 -5.13 0.24 28.69
N ASP A 96 -5.83 0.83 27.73
CA ASP A 96 -6.86 0.15 26.93
C ASP A 96 -6.26 -0.52 25.68
N ILE A 97 -4.96 -0.34 25.43
CA ILE A 97 -4.26 -0.96 24.31
C ILE A 97 -3.83 -2.36 24.70
N ASP A 98 -4.24 -3.36 23.95
CA ASP A 98 -3.95 -4.78 24.16
C ASP A 98 -2.81 -5.31 23.29
N GLY A 99 -2.38 -4.55 22.28
CA GLY A 99 -1.29 -4.94 21.39
C GLY A 99 -0.77 -3.78 20.55
N VAL A 100 0.47 -3.92 20.06
CA VAL A 100 1.10 -2.92 19.19
C VAL A 100 1.55 -3.58 17.90
N ALA A 101 1.19 -2.97 16.78
CA ALA A 101 1.66 -3.34 15.46
C ALA A 101 2.52 -2.21 14.87
N TYR A 102 3.62 -2.56 14.24
CA TYR A 102 4.47 -1.57 13.58
C TYR A 102 5.02 -2.12 12.26
N THR A 103 5.21 -1.24 11.31
CA THR A 103 5.82 -1.62 10.04
C THR A 103 7.28 -1.96 10.22
N SER A 104 7.66 -3.19 9.86
CA SER A 104 9.03 -3.69 9.95
C SER A 104 9.74 -3.71 8.59
N GLY A 105 9.00 -3.56 7.50
CA GLY A 105 9.50 -3.55 6.14
C GLY A 105 8.46 -3.99 5.11
N PRO A 106 8.78 -3.86 3.80
CA PRO A 106 9.92 -3.12 3.26
C PRO A 106 9.80 -1.61 3.46
N GLY A 107 10.92 -0.86 3.27
CA GLY A 107 10.94 0.59 3.42
C GLY A 107 12.34 1.15 3.70
N LEU A 108 12.40 2.42 4.04
CA LEU A 108 13.65 3.12 4.38
C LEU A 108 14.13 2.69 5.76
N VAL A 109 15.35 2.15 5.86
CA VAL A 109 15.86 1.53 7.09
C VAL A 109 15.78 2.43 8.32
N GLY A 110 16.15 3.71 8.20
CA GLY A 110 16.10 4.67 9.31
C GLY A 110 14.68 4.98 9.74
N ALA A 111 13.77 5.14 8.79
CA ALA A 111 12.36 5.38 9.02
C ALA A 111 11.69 4.17 9.70
N LEU A 112 11.91 2.96 9.19
CA LEU A 112 11.44 1.71 9.80
C LEU A 112 11.93 1.55 11.26
N LEU A 113 13.20 1.88 11.53
CA LEU A 113 13.75 1.78 12.88
C LEU A 113 13.05 2.72 13.87
N VAL A 114 12.59 3.89 13.44
CA VAL A 114 11.83 4.82 14.30
C VAL A 114 10.52 4.16 14.76
N GLY A 115 9.70 3.69 13.84
CA GLY A 115 8.42 3.05 14.16
C GLY A 115 8.60 1.76 14.97
N ALA A 116 9.56 0.92 14.57
CA ALA A 116 9.84 -0.33 15.26
C ALA A 116 10.34 -0.10 16.70
N SER A 117 11.24 0.86 16.91
CA SER A 117 11.74 1.19 18.24
C SER A 117 10.65 1.75 19.15
N ALA A 118 9.86 2.70 18.63
CA ALA A 118 8.75 3.27 19.39
C ALA A 118 7.67 2.23 19.70
N GLY A 119 7.26 1.43 18.71
CA GLY A 119 6.25 0.38 18.89
C GLY A 119 6.68 -0.65 19.93
N ARG A 120 7.94 -1.09 19.89
CA ARG A 120 8.49 -2.01 20.90
C ARG A 120 8.59 -1.38 22.29
N ALA A 121 9.00 -0.12 22.38
CA ALA A 121 9.09 0.58 23.66
C ALA A 121 7.69 0.76 24.29
N ILE A 122 6.68 1.12 23.50
CA ILE A 122 5.30 1.24 23.96
C ILE A 122 4.77 -0.11 24.45
N ALA A 123 4.96 -1.17 23.65
CA ALA A 123 4.51 -2.51 24.02
C ALA A 123 5.17 -3.01 25.34
N LEU A 124 6.46 -2.75 25.49
CA LEU A 124 7.18 -3.08 26.74
C LEU A 124 6.64 -2.28 27.94
N ALA A 125 6.39 -0.99 27.76
CA ALA A 125 5.89 -0.13 28.84
C ALA A 125 4.46 -0.48 29.27
N LEU A 126 3.63 -1.00 28.34
CA LEU A 126 2.25 -1.42 28.59
C LEU A 126 2.13 -2.91 28.96
N ASP A 127 3.22 -3.67 28.91
CA ASP A 127 3.24 -5.13 29.08
C ASP A 127 2.28 -5.87 28.14
N VAL A 128 2.26 -5.45 26.87
CA VAL A 128 1.43 -6.03 25.81
C VAL A 128 2.27 -6.60 24.67
N PRO A 129 1.75 -7.55 23.88
CA PRO A 129 2.45 -8.08 22.74
C PRO A 129 2.68 -7.02 21.65
N ALA A 130 3.80 -7.16 20.93
CA ALA A 130 4.08 -6.39 19.74
C ALA A 130 4.30 -7.31 18.53
N VAL A 131 3.79 -6.90 17.36
CA VAL A 131 3.95 -7.64 16.11
C VAL A 131 4.50 -6.76 15.01
N ALA A 132 5.49 -7.30 14.28
CA ALA A 132 6.00 -6.70 13.07
C ALA A 132 5.07 -6.99 11.89
N VAL A 133 4.70 -5.96 11.15
CA VAL A 133 3.82 -6.04 10.00
C VAL A 133 4.61 -5.77 8.72
N HIS A 134 4.31 -6.54 7.68
CA HIS A 134 4.81 -6.29 6.35
C HIS A 134 4.02 -5.15 5.71
N HIS A 135 4.69 -4.09 5.28
CA HIS A 135 4.05 -2.90 4.71
C HIS A 135 3.06 -3.22 3.58
N MET A 136 3.48 -4.09 2.63
CA MET A 136 2.61 -4.48 1.52
C MET A 136 1.40 -5.31 1.96
N GLU A 137 1.50 -6.09 3.05
CA GLU A 137 0.35 -6.76 3.64
C GLU A 137 -0.67 -5.74 4.16
N GLY A 138 -0.20 -4.66 4.79
CA GLY A 138 -1.08 -3.56 5.17
C GLY A 138 -1.89 -3.04 3.99
N HIS A 139 -1.25 -2.74 2.88
CA HIS A 139 -1.93 -2.28 1.66
C HIS A 139 -2.90 -3.33 1.06
N LEU A 140 -2.53 -4.61 1.05
CA LEU A 140 -3.40 -5.68 0.55
C LEU A 140 -4.66 -5.84 1.39
N LEU A 141 -4.58 -5.56 2.69
CA LEU A 141 -5.67 -5.70 3.64
C LEU A 141 -6.45 -4.41 3.87
N ALA A 142 -5.93 -3.24 3.50
CA ALA A 142 -6.60 -1.95 3.67
C ALA A 142 -8.03 -1.91 3.10
N PRO A 143 -8.34 -2.54 1.95
CA PRO A 143 -9.70 -2.60 1.42
C PRO A 143 -10.70 -3.36 2.30
N LEU A 144 -10.23 -4.21 3.21
CA LEU A 144 -11.08 -4.91 4.19
C LEU A 144 -11.55 -4.00 5.33
N LEU A 145 -11.01 -2.78 5.44
CA LEU A 145 -11.48 -1.74 6.36
C LEU A 145 -12.69 -0.95 5.83
N GLU A 146 -13.09 -1.21 4.57
CA GLU A 146 -14.25 -0.53 3.99
C GLU A 146 -15.57 -1.14 4.49
N PRO A 147 -16.68 -0.36 4.46
CA PRO A 147 -17.99 -0.85 4.90
C PRO A 147 -18.51 -2.07 4.12
N ASP A 148 -18.12 -2.18 2.84
CA ASP A 148 -18.41 -3.32 1.96
C ASP A 148 -17.08 -3.97 1.55
N PRO A 149 -16.51 -4.81 2.42
CA PRO A 149 -15.20 -5.38 2.20
C PRO A 149 -15.21 -6.46 1.12
N PRO A 150 -14.14 -6.57 0.32
CA PRO A 150 -14.00 -7.65 -0.64
C PRO A 150 -13.95 -9.01 0.07
N GLN A 151 -14.38 -10.04 -0.65
CA GLN A 151 -14.31 -11.42 -0.17
C GLN A 151 -13.12 -12.16 -0.78
N PHE A 152 -12.47 -13.01 0.00
CA PHE A 152 -11.43 -13.90 -0.52
C PHE A 152 -12.01 -15.03 -1.41
N PRO A 153 -11.31 -15.47 -2.44
CA PRO A 153 -10.07 -14.93 -2.97
C PRO A 153 -10.31 -13.73 -3.91
N PHE A 154 -9.34 -12.82 -3.98
CA PHE A 154 -9.35 -11.71 -4.93
C PHE A 154 -7.96 -11.47 -5.53
N VAL A 155 -7.89 -10.75 -6.64
CA VAL A 155 -6.63 -10.22 -7.18
C VAL A 155 -6.47 -8.78 -6.71
N ALA A 156 -5.28 -8.43 -6.22
CA ALA A 156 -4.91 -7.05 -5.92
C ALA A 156 -3.90 -6.53 -6.94
N LEU A 157 -4.19 -5.37 -7.54
CA LEU A 157 -3.20 -4.53 -8.19
C LEU A 157 -2.66 -3.54 -7.15
N LEU A 158 -1.46 -3.78 -6.68
CA LEU A 158 -0.79 -2.93 -5.72
C LEU A 158 0.18 -2.02 -6.46
N VAL A 159 -0.11 -0.71 -6.47
CA VAL A 159 0.63 0.28 -7.23
C VAL A 159 0.89 1.54 -6.40
N SER A 160 2.14 1.72 -6.00
CA SER A 160 2.62 2.83 -5.16
C SER A 160 3.85 3.51 -5.76
N GLY A 161 4.45 4.43 -5.00
CA GLY A 161 5.71 5.06 -5.37
C GLY A 161 6.85 4.06 -5.56
N GLY A 162 6.93 3.03 -4.72
CA GLY A 162 8.02 2.04 -4.72
C GLY A 162 7.65 0.66 -5.24
N HIS A 163 6.36 0.35 -5.45
CA HIS A 163 5.92 -0.99 -5.80
C HIS A 163 4.89 -1.00 -6.93
N SER A 164 4.97 -2.00 -7.80
CA SER A 164 3.94 -2.31 -8.80
C SER A 164 3.87 -3.81 -8.97
N MET A 165 2.80 -4.43 -8.46
CA MET A 165 2.64 -5.87 -8.49
C MET A 165 1.17 -6.30 -8.57
N LEU A 166 0.96 -7.49 -9.09
CA LEU A 166 -0.29 -8.23 -9.06
C LEU A 166 -0.17 -9.37 -8.06
N VAL A 167 -1.09 -9.46 -7.13
CA VAL A 167 -1.08 -10.45 -6.05
C VAL A 167 -2.44 -11.16 -6.01
N GLU A 168 -2.44 -12.47 -6.02
CA GLU A 168 -3.62 -13.26 -5.65
C GLU A 168 -3.64 -13.39 -4.13
N VAL A 169 -4.68 -12.86 -3.52
CA VAL A 169 -4.93 -12.91 -2.08
C VAL A 169 -5.98 -14.00 -1.85
N ARG A 170 -5.54 -15.18 -1.39
CA ARG A 170 -6.43 -16.33 -1.20
C ARG A 170 -7.16 -16.30 0.11
N GLU A 171 -6.46 -15.90 1.14
CA GLU A 171 -6.96 -15.67 2.49
C GLU A 171 -5.95 -14.82 3.25
N PHE A 172 -6.27 -14.44 4.48
CA PHE A 172 -5.32 -13.71 5.32
C PHE A 172 -4.01 -14.49 5.50
N GLY A 173 -2.90 -13.85 5.19
CA GLY A 173 -1.56 -14.44 5.30
C GLY A 173 -1.16 -15.36 4.13
N VAL A 174 -2.01 -15.55 3.11
CA VAL A 174 -1.71 -16.39 1.94
C VAL A 174 -1.74 -15.56 0.67
N TYR A 175 -0.56 -15.12 0.25
CA TYR A 175 -0.35 -14.20 -0.86
C TYR A 175 0.50 -14.83 -1.96
N HIS A 176 0.01 -14.81 -3.19
CA HIS A 176 0.74 -15.28 -4.36
C HIS A 176 1.05 -14.09 -5.28
N VAL A 177 2.31 -13.71 -5.38
CA VAL A 177 2.76 -12.71 -6.36
C VAL A 177 2.64 -13.32 -7.75
N LEU A 178 1.75 -12.75 -8.56
CA LEU A 178 1.49 -13.20 -9.94
C LEU A 178 2.46 -12.55 -10.93
N GLY A 179 2.88 -11.32 -10.64
CA GLY A 179 3.86 -10.55 -11.39
C GLY A 179 4.16 -9.23 -10.72
N GLU A 180 5.36 -8.74 -10.90
CA GLU A 180 5.82 -7.47 -10.33
C GLU A 180 6.64 -6.69 -11.35
N THR A 181 6.98 -5.44 -11.03
CA THR A 181 7.84 -4.65 -11.91
C THR A 181 9.27 -5.18 -11.89
N LEU A 182 9.90 -5.24 -13.07
CA LEU A 182 11.29 -5.63 -13.23
C LEU A 182 12.26 -4.45 -13.11
N ASP A 183 11.72 -3.23 -13.07
CA ASP A 183 12.51 -1.99 -13.03
C ASP A 183 11.77 -0.93 -12.18
N ASP A 184 11.51 0.27 -12.71
CA ASP A 184 10.81 1.33 -11.99
C ASP A 184 9.38 0.90 -11.59
N ALA A 185 8.94 1.28 -10.40
CA ALA A 185 7.54 1.23 -10.04
C ALA A 185 6.74 2.28 -10.84
N ALA A 186 5.42 2.08 -10.96
CA ALA A 186 4.57 3.00 -11.71
C ALA A 186 4.60 4.42 -11.12
N GLY A 187 4.48 4.57 -9.79
CA GLY A 187 4.54 5.86 -9.14
C GLY A 187 5.89 6.55 -9.36
N GLU A 188 6.97 5.80 -9.25
CA GLU A 188 8.32 6.30 -9.56
C GLU A 188 8.45 6.75 -11.02
N ALA A 189 7.81 6.04 -11.97
CA ALA A 189 7.78 6.43 -13.36
C ALA A 189 6.98 7.73 -13.58
N PHE A 190 5.86 7.92 -12.86
CA PHE A 190 5.12 9.19 -12.83
C PHE A 190 5.98 10.33 -12.28
N ASP A 191 6.66 10.15 -11.15
CA ASP A 191 7.50 11.18 -10.51
C ASP A 191 8.66 11.58 -11.41
N LYS A 192 9.38 10.58 -11.97
CA LYS A 192 10.49 10.83 -12.90
C LYS A 192 10.05 11.55 -14.18
N THR A 193 8.85 11.22 -14.68
CA THR A 193 8.28 11.84 -15.89
C THR A 193 7.81 13.26 -15.59
N ALA A 194 7.13 13.50 -14.47
CA ALA A 194 6.73 14.85 -14.06
C ALA A 194 7.94 15.77 -13.87
N LYS A 195 8.99 15.29 -13.20
CA LYS A 195 10.25 16.02 -13.04
C LYS A 195 10.90 16.36 -14.39
N LEU A 196 10.90 15.42 -15.34
CA LEU A 196 11.44 15.61 -16.68
C LEU A 196 10.68 16.67 -17.47
N LEU A 197 9.36 16.71 -17.30
CA LEU A 197 8.48 17.70 -17.93
C LEU A 197 8.44 19.05 -17.18
N GLY A 198 9.10 19.18 -16.02
CA GLY A 198 9.08 20.42 -15.23
C GLY A 198 7.79 20.67 -14.45
N LEU A 199 6.98 19.61 -14.19
CA LEU A 199 5.67 19.74 -13.55
C LEU A 199 5.71 19.80 -12.02
N GLY A 200 6.82 19.39 -11.39
CA GLY A 200 7.01 19.40 -9.94
C GLY A 200 6.82 18.04 -9.26
N TYR A 201 6.65 18.05 -7.93
CA TYR A 201 6.51 16.88 -7.05
C TYR A 201 5.37 17.09 -6.04
N PRO A 202 4.60 16.05 -5.64
CA PRO A 202 4.63 14.68 -6.14
C PRO A 202 4.12 14.56 -7.60
N GLY A 203 4.81 13.71 -8.38
CA GLY A 203 4.65 13.65 -9.83
C GLY A 203 3.30 13.11 -10.31
N GLY A 204 2.74 12.12 -9.62
CA GLY A 204 1.48 11.50 -10.00
C GLY A 204 0.34 12.51 -10.18
N PRO A 205 -0.04 13.29 -9.14
CA PRO A 205 -1.12 14.27 -9.24
C PRO A 205 -0.87 15.40 -10.23
N VAL A 206 0.38 15.90 -10.33
CA VAL A 206 0.67 17.02 -11.25
C VAL A 206 0.68 16.59 -12.70
N LEU A 207 1.18 15.38 -12.98
CA LEU A 207 1.15 14.80 -14.32
C LEU A 207 -0.28 14.46 -14.75
N ALA A 208 -1.10 13.89 -13.85
CA ALA A 208 -2.50 13.59 -14.15
C ALA A 208 -3.28 14.87 -14.51
N ARG A 209 -3.09 15.96 -13.78
CA ARG A 209 -3.69 17.27 -14.12
C ARG A 209 -3.21 17.80 -15.47
N ALA A 210 -1.91 17.71 -15.77
CA ALA A 210 -1.40 18.13 -17.07
C ALA A 210 -1.99 17.29 -18.21
N ALA A 211 -2.23 16.01 -17.99
CA ALA A 211 -2.81 15.09 -18.96
C ALA A 211 -4.29 15.41 -19.31
N GLU A 212 -5.03 16.07 -18.42
CA GLU A 212 -6.45 16.40 -18.65
C GLU A 212 -6.69 17.27 -19.88
N THR A 213 -5.72 18.10 -20.25
CA THR A 213 -5.82 19.02 -21.39
C THR A 213 -5.06 18.54 -22.64
N GLY A 214 -4.35 17.41 -22.53
CA GLY A 214 -3.55 16.85 -23.61
C GLY A 214 -4.31 15.84 -24.48
N ASP A 215 -3.85 15.68 -25.72
CA ASP A 215 -4.31 14.62 -26.62
C ASP A 215 -3.49 13.33 -26.36
N PRO A 216 -4.10 12.27 -25.76
CA PRO A 216 -3.42 11.03 -25.43
C PRO A 216 -2.98 10.20 -26.65
N ASP A 217 -3.46 10.52 -27.84
CA ASP A 217 -3.17 9.82 -29.11
C ASP A 217 -2.18 10.59 -30.00
N LYS A 218 -1.85 11.84 -29.66
CA LYS A 218 -0.87 12.67 -30.39
C LYS A 218 0.49 11.99 -30.53
N PHE A 219 0.96 11.38 -29.43
CA PHE A 219 2.24 10.68 -29.39
C PHE A 219 2.04 9.21 -29.06
N ARG A 220 2.53 8.32 -29.93
CA ARG A 220 2.42 6.89 -29.71
C ARG A 220 3.43 6.41 -28.68
N PHE A 221 2.97 6.14 -27.46
CA PHE A 221 3.75 5.51 -26.40
C PHE A 221 3.74 3.97 -26.51
N PRO A 222 4.82 3.29 -26.19
CA PRO A 222 4.82 1.82 -26.07
C PRO A 222 4.00 1.37 -24.86
N ARG A 223 3.51 0.12 -24.89
CA ARG A 223 2.91 -0.60 -23.75
C ARG A 223 3.86 -1.72 -23.38
N PRO A 224 4.81 -1.45 -22.46
CA PRO A 224 5.90 -2.39 -22.20
C PRO A 224 5.39 -3.77 -21.76
N MET A 225 6.05 -4.83 -22.24
CA MET A 225 5.77 -6.23 -21.86
C MET A 225 4.35 -6.73 -22.12
N THR A 226 3.52 -6.02 -22.88
CA THR A 226 2.16 -6.48 -23.25
C THR A 226 2.14 -7.36 -24.48
N ASP A 227 3.21 -7.36 -25.27
CA ASP A 227 3.44 -8.15 -26.49
C ASP A 227 3.82 -9.62 -26.22
N ARG A 228 4.09 -9.97 -24.97
CA ARG A 228 4.50 -11.30 -24.51
C ARG A 228 3.62 -11.82 -23.39
N PRO A 229 3.60 -13.15 -23.13
CA PRO A 229 2.93 -13.71 -21.96
C PRO A 229 3.59 -13.23 -20.67
N GLY A 230 2.91 -13.47 -19.52
CA GLY A 230 3.39 -13.08 -18.20
C GLY A 230 2.69 -11.83 -17.67
N LEU A 231 2.90 -11.60 -16.38
CA LEU A 231 2.20 -10.55 -15.61
C LEU A 231 3.17 -9.50 -15.06
N GLU A 232 4.44 -9.60 -15.37
CA GLU A 232 5.48 -8.64 -14.99
C GLU A 232 5.23 -7.28 -15.66
N PHE A 233 5.65 -6.22 -14.98
CA PHE A 233 5.62 -4.85 -15.48
C PHE A 233 7.04 -4.35 -15.80
N SER A 234 7.11 -3.28 -16.58
CA SER A 234 8.31 -2.47 -16.79
C SER A 234 7.87 -1.06 -17.16
N PHE A 235 8.42 -0.05 -16.51
CA PHE A 235 8.05 1.35 -16.74
C PHE A 235 9.25 2.25 -17.05
N SER A 236 10.49 1.81 -16.78
CA SER A 236 11.71 2.62 -16.99
C SER A 236 11.90 3.09 -18.43
N GLY A 237 11.48 2.27 -19.41
CA GLY A 237 11.53 2.60 -20.84
C GLY A 237 10.65 3.78 -21.22
N LEU A 238 9.52 3.98 -20.53
CA LEU A 238 8.61 5.11 -20.78
C LEU A 238 9.27 6.46 -20.49
N LYS A 239 10.09 6.56 -19.43
CA LYS A 239 10.87 7.76 -19.13
C LYS A 239 11.81 8.15 -20.27
N THR A 240 12.52 7.17 -20.83
CA THR A 240 13.42 7.42 -21.95
C THR A 240 12.64 7.87 -23.19
N HIS A 241 11.51 7.26 -23.46
CA HIS A 241 10.61 7.66 -24.55
C HIS A 241 10.10 9.10 -24.36
N THR A 242 9.60 9.43 -23.16
CA THR A 242 9.18 10.80 -22.79
C THR A 242 10.30 11.81 -23.02
N ARG A 243 11.52 11.51 -22.54
CA ARG A 243 12.67 12.43 -22.73
C ARG A 243 12.95 12.71 -24.19
N ASN A 244 12.86 11.70 -25.06
CA ASN A 244 13.12 11.86 -26.48
C ASN A 244 12.02 12.71 -27.16
N LEU A 245 10.76 12.49 -26.82
CA LEU A 245 9.64 13.30 -27.29
C LEU A 245 9.77 14.75 -26.81
N TRP A 246 10.03 14.97 -25.52
CA TRP A 246 10.17 16.30 -24.95
C TRP A 246 11.30 17.11 -25.62
N LYS A 247 12.47 16.49 -25.83
CA LYS A 247 13.58 17.13 -26.55
C LYS A 247 13.21 17.55 -27.98
N LYS A 248 12.36 16.77 -28.64
CA LYS A 248 11.97 17.03 -30.02
C LYS A 248 10.85 18.06 -30.15
N HIS A 249 9.99 18.19 -29.15
CA HIS A 249 8.74 18.95 -29.22
C HIS A 249 8.60 20.04 -28.16
N SER A 250 9.68 20.38 -27.40
CA SER A 250 9.64 21.36 -26.31
C SER A 250 9.29 22.80 -26.73
N GLY A 251 9.26 23.07 -28.03
CA GLY A 251 8.81 24.35 -28.60
C GLY A 251 7.31 24.39 -28.96
N ASP A 252 6.59 23.26 -28.84
CA ASP A 252 5.14 23.18 -29.04
C ASP A 252 4.44 23.44 -27.70
N GLU A 253 3.56 24.44 -27.65
CA GLU A 253 2.85 24.87 -26.43
C GLU A 253 2.03 23.72 -25.78
N ASN A 254 1.50 22.80 -26.58
CA ASN A 254 0.69 21.68 -26.11
C ASN A 254 1.51 20.41 -25.83
N ALA A 255 2.78 20.37 -26.23
CA ALA A 255 3.56 19.13 -26.14
C ALA A 255 3.67 18.56 -24.72
N GLN A 256 3.72 19.41 -23.71
CA GLN A 256 3.81 18.99 -22.32
C GLN A 256 2.54 18.20 -21.90
N ALA A 257 1.35 18.74 -22.21
CA ALA A 257 0.08 18.12 -21.90
C ALA A 257 -0.14 16.84 -22.73
N ASP A 258 0.15 16.87 -24.04
CA ASP A 258 0.01 15.72 -24.94
C ASP A 258 0.94 14.56 -24.54
N ILE A 259 2.18 14.87 -24.16
CA ILE A 259 3.13 13.87 -23.67
C ILE A 259 2.68 13.30 -22.32
N ALA A 260 2.17 14.14 -21.40
CA ALA A 260 1.63 13.68 -20.12
C ALA A 260 0.42 12.75 -20.32
N ALA A 261 -0.52 13.11 -21.22
CA ALA A 261 -1.68 12.31 -21.56
C ALA A 261 -1.29 10.97 -22.21
N GLY A 262 -0.38 10.99 -23.17
CA GLY A 262 0.11 9.77 -23.83
C GLY A 262 0.85 8.83 -22.88
N PHE A 263 1.67 9.38 -21.96
CA PHE A 263 2.36 8.63 -20.91
C PHE A 263 1.35 7.97 -19.97
N GLN A 264 0.41 8.75 -19.39
CA GLN A 264 -0.62 8.24 -18.48
C GLN A 264 -1.42 7.12 -19.12
N LYS A 265 -1.92 7.34 -20.34
CA LYS A 265 -2.64 6.32 -21.11
C LYS A 265 -1.83 5.04 -21.28
N ALA A 266 -0.52 5.15 -21.58
CA ALA A 266 0.33 3.98 -21.77
C ALA A 266 0.50 3.16 -20.48
N VAL A 267 0.67 3.83 -19.33
CA VAL A 267 0.73 3.17 -18.02
C VAL A 267 -0.59 2.50 -17.69
N VAL A 268 -1.71 3.21 -17.83
CA VAL A 268 -3.06 2.70 -17.56
C VAL A 268 -3.39 1.50 -18.45
N ASP A 269 -3.18 1.60 -19.77
CA ASP A 269 -3.41 0.50 -20.70
C ASP A 269 -2.59 -0.75 -20.33
N THR A 270 -1.32 -0.56 -19.97
CA THR A 270 -0.44 -1.66 -19.53
C THR A 270 -1.00 -2.36 -18.29
N MET A 271 -1.43 -1.59 -17.28
CA MET A 271 -2.03 -2.13 -16.07
C MET A 271 -3.33 -2.89 -16.36
N VAL A 272 -4.21 -2.31 -17.17
CA VAL A 272 -5.51 -2.93 -17.52
C VAL A 272 -5.30 -4.26 -18.27
N ILE A 273 -4.34 -4.31 -19.22
CA ILE A 273 -4.00 -5.55 -19.94
C ILE A 273 -3.52 -6.63 -18.98
N LYS A 274 -2.65 -6.27 -18.04
CA LYS A 274 -2.08 -7.22 -17.06
C LYS A 274 -3.13 -7.66 -16.03
N CYS A 275 -3.97 -6.75 -15.53
CA CYS A 275 -5.10 -7.08 -14.65
C CYS A 275 -6.06 -8.08 -15.33
N ARG A 276 -6.44 -7.82 -16.58
CA ARG A 276 -7.28 -8.76 -17.34
C ARG A 276 -6.67 -10.15 -17.42
N ARG A 277 -5.37 -10.26 -17.71
CA ARG A 277 -4.65 -11.54 -17.75
C ARG A 277 -4.64 -12.24 -16.39
N ALA A 278 -4.38 -11.48 -15.32
CA ALA A 278 -4.40 -12.01 -13.95
C ALA A 278 -5.77 -12.54 -13.56
N MET A 279 -6.85 -11.79 -13.85
CA MET A 279 -8.22 -12.22 -13.60
C MET A 279 -8.58 -13.50 -14.38
N GLN A 280 -8.13 -13.61 -15.64
CA GLN A 280 -8.32 -14.81 -16.45
C GLN A 280 -7.55 -16.01 -15.90
N GLN A 281 -6.31 -15.80 -15.45
CA GLN A 281 -5.45 -16.86 -14.90
C GLN A 281 -5.96 -17.40 -13.56
N THR A 282 -6.36 -16.51 -12.64
CA THR A 282 -6.81 -16.87 -11.29
C THR A 282 -8.28 -17.27 -11.23
N ARG A 283 -9.08 -16.83 -12.21
CA ARG A 283 -10.55 -16.93 -12.21
C ARG A 283 -11.21 -16.23 -11.02
N CYS A 284 -10.51 -15.33 -10.34
CA CYS A 284 -11.10 -14.45 -9.35
C CYS A 284 -12.16 -13.55 -9.98
N ARG A 285 -13.14 -13.14 -9.18
CA ARG A 285 -14.22 -12.24 -9.64
C ARG A 285 -14.10 -10.82 -9.09
N GLN A 286 -13.12 -10.57 -8.24
CA GLN A 286 -12.88 -9.27 -7.63
C GLN A 286 -11.44 -8.83 -7.90
N LEU A 287 -11.29 -7.60 -8.39
CA LEU A 287 -10.03 -6.90 -8.53
C LEU A 287 -10.01 -5.74 -7.54
N ILE A 288 -8.98 -5.69 -6.72
CA ILE A 288 -8.75 -4.64 -5.75
C ILE A 288 -7.59 -3.78 -6.22
N ILE A 289 -7.72 -2.45 -6.11
CA ILE A 289 -6.64 -1.53 -6.43
C ILE A 289 -6.16 -0.90 -5.14
N ALA A 290 -4.90 -1.12 -4.80
CA ALA A 290 -4.28 -0.59 -3.58
C ALA A 290 -3.01 0.21 -3.91
N GLY A 291 -2.62 1.11 -3.00
CA GLY A 291 -1.48 2.00 -3.16
C GLY A 291 -1.82 3.33 -3.81
N GLY A 292 -0.93 4.32 -3.66
CA GLY A 292 -1.18 5.73 -4.02
C GLY A 292 -1.50 5.97 -5.50
N VAL A 293 -0.93 5.19 -6.45
CA VAL A 293 -1.28 5.28 -7.88
C VAL A 293 -2.73 4.85 -8.14
N GLY A 294 -3.32 4.04 -7.24
CA GLY A 294 -4.73 3.68 -7.26
C GLY A 294 -5.70 4.87 -7.09
N ALA A 295 -5.21 6.04 -6.72
CA ALA A 295 -6.00 7.29 -6.72
C ALA A 295 -6.15 7.92 -8.12
N ASN A 296 -5.39 7.48 -9.12
CA ASN A 296 -5.47 8.00 -10.48
C ASN A 296 -6.86 7.72 -11.11
N LEU A 297 -7.56 8.77 -11.50
CA LEU A 297 -8.95 8.67 -11.99
C LEU A 297 -9.06 7.88 -13.30
N GLU A 298 -8.15 8.11 -14.26
CA GLU A 298 -8.18 7.37 -15.55
C GLU A 298 -7.97 5.87 -15.33
N LEU A 299 -7.08 5.48 -14.39
CA LEU A 299 -6.89 4.08 -14.02
C LEU A 299 -8.19 3.49 -13.45
N ARG A 300 -8.83 4.19 -12.51
CA ARG A 300 -10.09 3.75 -11.89
C ARG A 300 -11.19 3.55 -12.93
N GLU A 301 -11.43 4.56 -13.76
CA GLU A 301 -12.47 4.51 -14.79
C GLU A 301 -12.22 3.40 -15.81
N THR A 302 -10.97 3.25 -16.25
CA THR A 302 -10.63 2.25 -17.27
C THR A 302 -10.71 0.83 -16.73
N LEU A 303 -10.31 0.60 -15.47
CA LEU A 303 -10.46 -0.70 -14.80
C LEU A 303 -11.94 -1.01 -14.50
N SER A 304 -12.74 -0.02 -14.10
CA SER A 304 -14.18 -0.23 -13.88
C SER A 304 -14.88 -0.63 -15.19
N ARG A 305 -14.61 0.09 -16.29
CA ARG A 305 -15.12 -0.28 -17.63
C ARG A 305 -14.66 -1.69 -18.06
N ALA A 306 -13.43 -2.06 -17.74
CA ALA A 306 -12.94 -3.41 -18.01
C ALA A 306 -13.66 -4.45 -17.16
N GLY A 307 -13.92 -4.16 -15.87
CA GLY A 307 -14.71 -5.00 -14.97
C GLY A 307 -16.10 -5.29 -15.53
N ASP A 308 -16.83 -4.24 -15.91
CA ASP A 308 -18.16 -4.35 -16.53
C ASP A 308 -18.12 -5.21 -17.80
N LYS A 309 -17.11 -4.99 -18.65
CA LYS A 309 -16.95 -5.71 -19.92
C LYS A 309 -16.64 -7.20 -19.74
N TYR A 310 -15.85 -7.55 -18.74
CA TYR A 310 -15.33 -8.91 -18.58
C TYR A 310 -15.94 -9.68 -17.39
N GLY A 311 -16.88 -9.08 -16.65
CA GLY A 311 -17.66 -9.72 -15.60
C GLY A 311 -16.93 -9.90 -14.27
N TRP A 312 -16.11 -8.94 -13.86
CA TRP A 312 -15.49 -8.88 -12.53
C TRP A 312 -15.69 -7.50 -11.89
N SER A 313 -15.84 -7.49 -10.57
CA SER A 313 -15.98 -6.24 -9.81
C SER A 313 -14.63 -5.61 -9.55
N VAL A 314 -14.60 -4.27 -9.47
CA VAL A 314 -13.42 -3.50 -9.10
C VAL A 314 -13.73 -2.73 -7.83
N SER A 315 -12.88 -2.86 -6.83
CA SER A 315 -13.00 -2.14 -5.56
C SER A 315 -11.75 -1.32 -5.28
N TYR A 316 -11.96 -0.17 -4.65
CA TYR A 316 -10.91 0.75 -4.25
C TYR A 316 -11.10 1.11 -2.79
N PRO A 317 -10.05 1.14 -1.97
CA PRO A 317 -10.17 1.76 -0.67
C PRO A 317 -10.43 3.26 -0.83
N ARG A 318 -11.03 3.88 0.19
CA ARG A 318 -11.15 5.34 0.25
C ARG A 318 -9.78 5.99 0.12
N ILE A 319 -9.72 7.20 -0.40
CA ILE A 319 -8.44 7.89 -0.70
C ILE A 319 -7.50 7.91 0.51
N ALA A 320 -8.04 8.08 1.72
CA ALA A 320 -7.27 8.08 2.97
C ALA A 320 -6.53 6.76 3.27
N PHE A 321 -6.94 5.64 2.64
CA PHE A 321 -6.32 4.33 2.80
C PHE A 321 -5.56 3.86 1.55
N CYS A 322 -5.50 4.67 0.50
CA CYS A 322 -4.70 4.38 -0.68
C CYS A 322 -3.20 4.62 -0.44
N THR A 323 -2.87 5.65 0.36
CA THR A 323 -1.48 5.97 0.74
C THR A 323 -1.09 5.27 2.03
N ASP A 324 0.20 5.34 2.39
CA ASP A 324 0.73 4.79 3.64
C ASP A 324 -0.02 5.39 4.84
N ASN A 325 -0.48 4.53 5.75
CA ASN A 325 -1.29 4.94 6.89
C ASN A 325 -1.23 3.95 8.05
N GLY A 326 -1.52 4.43 9.26
CA GLY A 326 -1.53 3.60 10.47
C GLY A 326 -2.67 2.57 10.51
N ALA A 327 -3.82 2.84 9.87
CA ALA A 327 -4.99 1.98 9.93
C ALA A 327 -4.74 0.61 9.29
N MET A 328 -4.05 0.57 8.14
CA MET A 328 -3.69 -0.68 7.47
C MET A 328 -2.76 -1.54 8.34
N ILE A 329 -1.87 -0.90 9.11
CA ILE A 329 -0.94 -1.60 9.99
C ILE A 329 -1.62 -2.07 11.27
N ALA A 330 -2.51 -1.25 11.86
CA ALA A 330 -3.32 -1.66 13.00
C ALA A 330 -4.19 -2.88 12.68
N PHE A 331 -4.86 -2.87 11.52
CA PHE A 331 -5.71 -3.96 11.06
C PHE A 331 -4.93 -5.24 10.74
N ALA A 332 -3.83 -5.14 10.00
CA ALA A 332 -2.97 -6.28 9.71
C ALA A 332 -2.39 -6.87 11.00
N GLY A 333 -1.93 -6.01 11.91
CA GLY A 333 -1.41 -6.40 13.21
C GLY A 333 -2.45 -7.07 14.10
N TYR A 334 -3.68 -6.54 14.14
CA TYR A 334 -4.81 -7.18 14.83
C TYR A 334 -5.01 -8.62 14.34
N ASN A 335 -5.11 -8.84 13.05
CA ASN A 335 -5.31 -10.17 12.48
C ASN A 335 -4.12 -11.12 12.75
N ARG A 336 -2.89 -10.60 12.75
CA ARG A 336 -1.69 -11.38 13.09
C ARG A 336 -1.69 -11.78 14.56
N LEU A 337 -1.98 -10.84 15.47
CA LEU A 337 -2.08 -11.12 16.91
C LEU A 337 -3.21 -12.10 17.20
N LEU A 338 -4.38 -11.92 16.59
CA LEU A 338 -5.52 -12.84 16.73
C LEU A 338 -5.16 -14.27 16.27
N SER A 339 -4.31 -14.39 15.26
CA SER A 339 -3.79 -15.67 14.75
C SER A 339 -2.65 -16.25 15.62
N GLY A 340 -2.33 -15.62 16.75
CA GLY A 340 -1.30 -16.08 17.69
C GLY A 340 0.13 -15.74 17.26
N ALA A 341 0.31 -14.79 16.34
CA ALA A 341 1.65 -14.32 16.00
C ALA A 341 2.28 -13.63 17.21
N SER A 342 3.47 -14.05 17.58
CA SER A 342 4.29 -13.41 18.59
C SER A 342 5.73 -13.34 18.12
N GLU A 343 6.41 -12.27 18.45
CA GLU A 343 7.80 -12.09 18.07
C GLU A 343 8.67 -11.92 19.31
N PRO A 344 9.92 -12.39 19.27
CA PRO A 344 10.87 -12.12 20.34
C PRO A 344 11.04 -10.61 20.52
N ASN A 345 11.41 -10.18 21.73
CA ASN A 345 11.60 -8.76 22.05
C ASN A 345 12.89 -8.20 21.39
N ILE A 346 12.91 -8.19 20.06
CA ILE A 346 14.03 -7.73 19.23
C ILE A 346 13.48 -6.71 18.24
N ILE A 347 14.17 -5.58 18.09
CA ILE A 347 13.87 -4.60 17.06
C ILE A 347 14.48 -5.10 15.75
N ARG A 348 13.64 -5.33 14.74
CA ARG A 348 14.05 -5.72 13.40
C ARG A 348 13.48 -4.74 12.38
N ALA A 349 14.33 -4.19 11.52
CA ALA A 349 13.94 -3.50 10.31
C ALA A 349 14.39 -4.33 9.11
N ARG A 350 13.50 -4.56 8.17
CA ARG A 350 13.75 -5.33 6.94
C ARG A 350 13.52 -4.44 5.71
N PRO A 351 14.48 -3.56 5.35
CA PRO A 351 14.33 -2.61 4.25
C PRO A 351 13.96 -3.27 2.92
N ARG A 352 14.44 -4.47 2.72
CA ARG A 352 14.06 -5.37 1.63
C ARG A 352 13.41 -6.60 2.24
N TRP A 353 12.14 -6.74 2.03
CA TRP A 353 11.35 -7.87 2.51
C TRP A 353 10.38 -8.30 1.41
N PRO A 354 10.74 -9.31 0.61
CA PRO A 354 9.84 -9.82 -0.42
C PRO A 354 8.55 -10.39 0.17
N LEU A 355 7.42 -10.14 -0.48
CA LEU A 355 6.11 -10.57 0.04
C LEU A 355 6.00 -12.10 0.15
N HIS A 356 6.67 -12.85 -0.72
CA HIS A 356 6.67 -14.31 -0.69
C HIS A 356 7.44 -14.92 0.50
N GLU A 357 8.26 -14.13 1.20
CA GLU A 357 8.91 -14.54 2.46
C GLU A 357 8.03 -14.29 3.69
N LEU A 358 6.85 -13.70 3.49
CA LEU A 358 5.94 -13.43 4.58
C LEU A 358 5.32 -14.75 5.06
N MET A 359 5.63 -15.11 6.30
CA MET A 359 5.11 -16.33 6.92
C MET A 359 3.60 -16.25 7.13
N THR A 360 2.91 -17.31 6.76
CA THR A 360 1.49 -17.47 7.13
C THR A 360 1.36 -17.44 8.65
N PRO A 361 0.46 -16.65 9.23
CA PRO A 361 0.24 -16.62 10.67
C PRO A 361 -0.03 -18.00 11.23
N GLY A 362 0.66 -18.36 12.34
CA GLY A 362 0.52 -19.68 12.97
C GLY A 362 1.33 -20.82 12.33
N ALA A 363 2.10 -20.56 11.27
CA ALA A 363 3.08 -21.53 10.79
C ALA A 363 4.22 -21.69 11.80
N PRO A 364 4.74 -22.90 12.01
CA PRO A 364 5.90 -23.09 12.88
C PRO A 364 7.11 -22.35 12.29
N GLN A 365 7.86 -21.64 13.16
CA GLN A 365 9.11 -20.95 12.82
C GLN A 365 10.24 -21.95 12.61
#